data_575d0261e375dab0d07e6c42a55bc1f3
#
_entry.id   575d0261e375dab0d07e6c42a55bc1f3
#
_cell.length_a   1.000
_cell.length_b   1.000
_cell.length_c   1.000
_cell.angle_alpha   90.00
_cell.angle_beta   90.00
_cell.angle_gamma   90.00
#
_symmetry.space_group_name_H-M   'P 1'
#
loop_
_entity.id
_entity.type
_entity.pdbx_description
1 polymer ?
#
loop_
_entity_poly.entity_id
_entity_poly.type
_entity_poly.pdbx_seq_one_letter_code
_entity_poly.pdbx_strand_id
1 'polypeptide(L)'
;MSVDVRPFPAVVDADRAGPDPPYDHFEYVGTRLRAPKEPLVIIPTTLTELTGPAFGESTVDPRDADLTRQHAGDPLGERMVLSGRVLGSDGKPLRGQLVEIWQANAAGRYAHEVDDHDAPLDPNFSGAGRCLTDDEGRYRFVTIKPGAYPWKNHANAWRPNHIHFSVFGRALTERLVTQMYFPGDPLFPFDPIFNSIPDEQARQRLVSQFELELTEPDWALGFRWDIVLGGREATPLEEPHDD
;
A
#
# COMPACT_ATOMS: atom_id res chain seq x y z
N MET A 1 -2.45 -34.14 -29.08
CA MET A 1 -1.21 -33.34 -28.94
C MET A 1 -0.89 -33.31 -27.46
N SER A 2 0.14 -34.04 -27.04
CA SER A 2 0.63 -34.02 -25.67
C SER A 2 1.43 -32.72 -25.47
N VAL A 3 0.99 -31.86 -24.61
CA VAL A 3 1.77 -30.68 -24.19
C VAL A 3 2.90 -31.20 -23.32
N ASP A 4 4.11 -31.13 -23.81
CA ASP A 4 5.34 -31.44 -23.06
C ASP A 4 5.53 -30.38 -22.00
N VAL A 5 4.97 -30.63 -20.83
CA VAL A 5 5.20 -29.78 -19.63
C VAL A 5 6.58 -30.15 -19.10
N ARG A 6 7.61 -29.50 -19.61
CA ARG A 6 8.93 -29.59 -18.98
C ARG A 6 8.85 -28.98 -17.59
N PRO A 7 9.30 -29.69 -16.55
CA PRO A 7 9.42 -29.07 -15.25
C PRO A 7 10.46 -27.93 -15.36
N PHE A 8 9.99 -26.69 -15.21
CA PHE A 8 10.91 -25.57 -15.03
C PHE A 8 11.70 -25.83 -13.77
N PRO A 9 13.02 -25.58 -13.73
CA PRO A 9 13.76 -25.65 -12.49
C PRO A 9 13.11 -24.66 -11.53
N ALA A 10 12.59 -25.20 -10.44
CA ALA A 10 12.14 -24.41 -9.31
C ALA A 10 13.36 -23.70 -8.73
N VAL A 11 13.60 -22.48 -9.15
CA VAL A 11 14.55 -21.61 -8.48
C VAL A 11 13.87 -20.25 -8.37
N VAL A 12 12.95 -20.15 -7.45
CA VAL A 12 12.83 -18.91 -6.73
C VAL A 12 13.84 -19.04 -5.60
N ASP A 13 15.00 -18.45 -5.81
CA ASP A 13 16.01 -18.30 -4.80
C ASP A 13 15.33 -17.60 -3.61
N ALA A 14 15.27 -18.25 -2.47
CA ALA A 14 14.77 -17.65 -1.24
C ALA A 14 15.63 -16.42 -0.81
N ASP A 15 16.81 -16.28 -1.41
CA ASP A 15 17.72 -15.15 -1.32
C ASP A 15 17.47 -14.13 -2.47
N ARG A 16 16.27 -13.95 -2.93
CA ARG A 16 15.97 -12.83 -3.82
C ARG A 16 16.33 -11.54 -3.10
N ALA A 17 17.52 -11.01 -3.41
CA ALA A 17 17.94 -9.66 -3.06
C ALA A 17 17.08 -8.64 -3.83
N GLY A 18 15.80 -8.61 -3.54
CA GLY A 18 14.81 -7.68 -4.05
C GLY A 18 14.39 -6.70 -2.95
N PRO A 19 13.61 -5.69 -3.29
CA PRO A 19 13.08 -4.75 -2.31
C PRO A 19 12.01 -5.36 -1.40
N ASP A 20 11.52 -6.57 -1.70
CA ASP A 20 10.40 -7.18 -1.04
C ASP A 20 10.78 -7.92 0.25
N PRO A 21 9.89 -8.01 1.24
CA PRO A 21 10.12 -8.78 2.45
C PRO A 21 10.16 -10.29 2.15
N PRO A 22 10.82 -11.11 3.01
CA PRO A 22 10.77 -12.55 2.91
C PRO A 22 9.37 -13.08 3.22
N TYR A 23 9.00 -14.23 2.65
CA TYR A 23 7.72 -14.89 2.94
C TYR A 23 7.55 -15.30 4.41
N ASP A 24 8.63 -15.63 5.11
CA ASP A 24 8.63 -15.94 6.55
C ASP A 24 9.56 -14.95 7.26
N HIS A 25 9.01 -14.14 8.15
CA HIS A 25 9.76 -13.22 8.99
C HIS A 25 9.49 -13.49 10.46
N PHE A 26 10.54 -13.83 11.20
CA PHE A 26 10.44 -14.31 12.58
C PHE A 26 9.63 -13.41 13.51
N GLU A 27 9.82 -12.11 13.44
CA GLU A 27 9.16 -11.14 14.30
C GLU A 27 7.73 -10.84 13.88
N TYR A 28 7.38 -11.11 12.61
CA TYR A 28 6.03 -11.01 12.10
C TYR A 28 5.35 -12.38 12.13
N VAL A 29 4.71 -12.68 13.27
CA VAL A 29 4.22 -14.04 13.60
C VAL A 29 3.25 -14.59 12.55
N GLY A 30 2.41 -13.75 11.94
CA GLY A 30 1.47 -14.17 10.91
C GLY A 30 2.12 -14.76 9.66
N THR A 31 3.36 -14.38 9.32
CA THR A 31 4.07 -14.89 8.12
C THR A 31 4.32 -16.39 8.19
N ARG A 32 4.52 -16.97 9.38
CA ARG A 32 4.75 -18.40 9.56
C ARG A 32 3.60 -19.28 9.08
N LEU A 33 2.36 -18.78 9.20
CA LEU A 33 1.17 -19.51 8.75
C LEU A 33 0.96 -19.37 7.25
N ARG A 34 1.31 -18.22 6.68
CA ARG A 34 1.12 -17.86 5.28
C ARG A 34 2.26 -18.30 4.37
N ALA A 35 3.49 -18.36 4.91
CA ALA A 35 4.67 -18.72 4.13
C ALA A 35 4.49 -20.02 3.37
N PRO A 36 4.86 -20.09 2.08
CA PRO A 36 4.83 -21.31 1.29
C PRO A 36 5.62 -22.42 1.97
N LYS A 37 5.06 -23.63 2.01
CA LYS A 37 5.72 -24.81 2.60
C LYS A 37 6.47 -25.62 1.56
N GLU A 38 6.14 -25.41 0.29
CA GLU A 38 6.76 -26.05 -0.86
C GLU A 38 7.48 -24.98 -1.71
N PRO A 39 8.49 -25.36 -2.48
CA PRO A 39 9.17 -24.45 -3.39
C PRO A 39 8.19 -23.79 -4.36
N LEU A 40 8.35 -22.49 -4.59
CA LEU A 40 7.53 -21.76 -5.55
C LEU A 40 7.82 -22.21 -6.97
N VAL A 41 6.79 -22.27 -7.81
CA VAL A 41 6.87 -22.61 -9.23
C VAL A 41 6.57 -21.36 -10.05
N ILE A 42 7.49 -21.00 -10.94
CA ILE A 42 7.26 -19.92 -11.91
C ILE A 42 6.25 -20.38 -12.94
N ILE A 43 5.10 -19.74 -12.99
CA ILE A 43 4.09 -19.96 -14.02
C ILE A 43 4.35 -18.97 -15.16
N PRO A 44 4.49 -19.43 -16.44
CA PRO A 44 4.66 -18.51 -17.55
C PRO A 44 3.42 -17.64 -17.73
N THR A 45 3.65 -16.34 -17.93
CA THR A 45 2.57 -15.36 -18.17
C THR A 45 1.82 -15.71 -19.46
N THR A 46 0.51 -15.73 -19.38
CA THR A 46 -0.39 -15.94 -20.55
C THR A 46 -0.74 -14.61 -21.21
N LEU A 47 -1.31 -14.66 -22.43
CA LEU A 47 -1.73 -13.43 -23.14
C LEU A 47 -2.80 -12.65 -22.37
N THR A 48 -3.65 -13.33 -21.61
CA THR A 48 -4.68 -12.69 -20.78
C THR A 48 -4.12 -11.93 -19.59
N GLU A 49 -2.92 -12.26 -19.16
CA GLU A 49 -2.24 -11.60 -18.04
C GLU A 49 -1.36 -10.42 -18.51
N LEU A 50 -1.09 -10.33 -19.82
CA LEU A 50 -0.35 -9.20 -20.41
C LEU A 50 -1.20 -7.93 -20.54
N THR A 51 -2.52 -8.06 -20.44
CA THR A 51 -3.45 -6.94 -20.50
C THR A 51 -4.05 -6.73 -19.13
N GLY A 52 -3.74 -5.61 -18.49
CA GLY A 52 -4.36 -5.20 -17.23
C GLY A 52 -5.84 -4.90 -17.40
N PRO A 53 -6.61 -4.88 -16.30
CA PRO A 53 -7.98 -4.43 -16.35
C PRO A 53 -8.04 -2.97 -16.78
N ALA A 54 -8.94 -2.66 -17.73
CA ALA A 54 -9.23 -1.29 -18.09
C ALA A 54 -10.26 -0.73 -17.08
N PHE A 55 -9.80 0.12 -16.18
CA PHE A 55 -10.68 0.89 -15.31
C PHE A 55 -11.18 2.11 -16.08
N GLY A 56 -12.46 2.15 -16.42
CA GLY A 56 -13.06 3.31 -17.09
C GLY A 56 -13.33 4.45 -16.12
N GLU A 57 -13.28 5.71 -16.59
CA GLU A 57 -13.62 6.91 -15.81
C GLU A 57 -15.02 6.80 -15.17
N SER A 58 -15.95 6.05 -15.78
CA SER A 58 -17.30 5.83 -15.24
C SER A 58 -17.36 4.94 -14.00
N THR A 59 -16.29 4.27 -13.63
CA THR A 59 -16.23 3.35 -12.47
C THR A 59 -15.59 3.97 -11.23
N VAL A 60 -14.96 5.14 -11.37
CA VAL A 60 -14.32 5.89 -10.28
C VAL A 60 -14.95 7.28 -10.21
N ASP A 61 -15.65 7.56 -9.12
CA ASP A 61 -16.20 8.90 -8.87
C ASP A 61 -15.06 9.82 -8.39
N PRO A 62 -14.90 11.03 -8.93
CA PRO A 62 -13.91 11.99 -8.45
C PRO A 62 -13.99 12.28 -6.94
N ARG A 63 -15.16 12.10 -6.33
CA ARG A 63 -15.36 12.23 -4.88
C ARG A 63 -14.73 11.11 -4.07
N ASP A 64 -14.45 9.96 -4.70
CA ASP A 64 -13.81 8.82 -4.02
C ASP A 64 -12.38 9.16 -3.56
N ALA A 65 -11.75 10.20 -4.13
CA ALA A 65 -10.43 10.68 -3.76
C ALA A 65 -10.43 11.67 -2.57
N ASP A 66 -11.59 12.16 -2.16
CA ASP A 66 -11.72 13.05 -1.00
C ASP A 66 -12.46 12.34 0.14
N LEU A 67 -11.70 11.67 1.00
CA LEU A 67 -12.23 10.90 2.11
C LEU A 67 -12.87 11.80 3.19
N THR A 68 -12.62 13.11 3.14
CA THR A 68 -13.20 14.07 4.09
C THR A 68 -14.59 14.54 3.71
N ARG A 69 -15.06 14.16 2.50
CA ARG A 69 -16.37 14.57 1.96
C ARG A 69 -17.28 13.41 1.58
N GLN A 70 -16.98 12.22 2.06
CA GLN A 70 -17.81 11.03 1.82
C GLN A 70 -19.04 10.95 2.73
N HIS A 71 -19.07 11.74 3.80
CA HIS A 71 -20.15 11.81 4.78
C HIS A 71 -20.70 13.24 4.91
N ALA A 72 -21.80 13.40 5.63
CA ALA A 72 -22.46 14.69 5.79
C ALA A 72 -21.72 15.66 6.74
N GLY A 73 -20.94 15.12 7.67
CA GLY A 73 -20.12 15.89 8.61
C GLY A 73 -18.64 15.81 8.29
N ASP A 74 -17.85 16.69 8.90
CA ASP A 74 -16.41 16.67 8.81
C ASP A 74 -15.81 15.54 9.68
N PRO A 75 -14.82 14.78 9.18
CA PRO A 75 -14.10 13.82 10.00
C PRO A 75 -13.20 14.50 11.01
N LEU A 76 -12.91 13.81 12.11
CA LEU A 76 -12.00 14.27 13.16
C LEU A 76 -10.54 13.98 12.77
N GLY A 77 -9.65 14.91 13.13
CA GLY A 77 -8.21 14.74 12.97
C GLY A 77 -7.55 15.79 12.09
N GLU A 78 -6.26 15.61 11.88
CA GLU A 78 -5.43 16.47 11.03
C GLU A 78 -5.69 16.15 9.56
N ARG A 79 -6.21 17.11 8.80
CA ARG A 79 -6.38 16.95 7.34
C ARG A 79 -5.04 16.93 6.64
N MET A 80 -4.97 16.12 5.61
CA MET A 80 -3.80 16.06 4.76
C MET A 80 -4.16 15.93 3.28
N VAL A 81 -3.29 16.49 2.44
CA VAL A 81 -3.25 16.25 1.00
C VAL A 81 -2.12 15.27 0.75
N LEU A 82 -2.44 14.13 0.18
CA LEU A 82 -1.47 13.12 -0.23
C LEU A 82 -1.43 13.07 -1.75
N SER A 83 -0.26 13.27 -2.34
CA SER A 83 -0.06 13.19 -3.78
C SER A 83 1.26 12.54 -4.11
N GLY A 84 1.37 11.98 -5.31
CA GLY A 84 2.58 11.37 -5.83
C GLY A 84 2.34 10.88 -7.24
N ARG A 85 3.30 10.10 -7.76
CA ARG A 85 3.22 9.50 -9.09
C ARG A 85 3.33 7.99 -9.01
N VAL A 86 2.64 7.32 -9.91
CA VAL A 86 2.86 5.90 -10.19
C VAL A 86 3.77 5.80 -11.41
N LEU A 87 4.91 5.16 -11.23
CA LEU A 87 5.96 5.00 -12.24
C LEU A 87 6.18 3.53 -12.55
N GLY A 88 6.48 3.22 -13.79
CA GLY A 88 6.93 1.88 -14.18
C GLY A 88 8.40 1.64 -13.82
N SER A 89 8.87 0.41 -14.00
CA SER A 89 10.28 0.00 -13.79
C SER A 89 11.28 0.78 -14.65
N ASP A 90 10.82 1.40 -15.74
CA ASP A 90 11.59 2.27 -16.63
C ASP A 90 11.55 3.76 -16.22
N GLY A 91 10.96 4.07 -15.06
CA GLY A 91 10.79 5.42 -14.53
C GLY A 91 9.75 6.28 -15.25
N LYS A 92 9.02 5.71 -16.22
CA LYS A 92 7.96 6.46 -16.94
C LYS A 92 6.66 6.48 -16.16
N PRO A 93 5.91 7.59 -16.25
CA PRO A 93 4.62 7.69 -15.59
C PRO A 93 3.61 6.68 -16.14
N LEU A 94 2.79 6.13 -15.26
CA LEU A 94 1.71 5.21 -15.58
C LEU A 94 0.37 5.93 -15.49
N ARG A 95 -0.22 6.19 -16.66
CA ARG A 95 -1.51 6.87 -16.81
C ARG A 95 -2.68 5.91 -16.61
N GLY A 96 -3.77 6.41 -16.03
CA GLY A 96 -5.06 5.70 -15.93
C GLY A 96 -5.00 4.45 -15.05
N GLN A 97 -4.02 4.39 -14.14
CA GLN A 97 -3.92 3.28 -13.20
C GLN A 97 -4.83 3.52 -12.00
N LEU A 98 -5.52 2.48 -11.56
CA LEU A 98 -6.31 2.55 -10.34
C LEU A 98 -5.38 2.55 -9.13
N VAL A 99 -5.57 3.54 -8.27
CA VAL A 99 -4.95 3.65 -6.95
C VAL A 99 -6.06 3.63 -5.92
N GLU A 100 -6.02 2.65 -5.04
CA GLU A 100 -6.93 2.50 -3.91
C GLU A 100 -6.14 2.70 -2.62
N ILE A 101 -6.76 3.33 -1.63
CA ILE A 101 -6.20 3.49 -0.29
C ILE A 101 -7.20 3.05 0.77
N TRP A 102 -6.69 2.53 1.90
CA TRP A 102 -7.47 2.35 3.11
C TRP A 102 -6.62 2.58 4.35
N GLN A 103 -7.25 3.07 5.40
CA GLN A 103 -6.55 3.51 6.60
C GLN A 103 -7.44 3.52 7.85
N ALA A 104 -6.81 3.53 9.02
CA ALA A 104 -7.48 3.84 10.27
C ALA A 104 -7.88 5.34 10.33
N ASN A 105 -8.83 5.68 11.19
CA ASN A 105 -9.14 7.07 11.53
C ASN A 105 -8.03 7.71 12.40
N ALA A 106 -8.19 8.96 12.79
CA ALA A 106 -7.21 9.69 13.61
C ALA A 106 -6.97 9.05 15.00
N ALA A 107 -7.92 8.26 15.51
CA ALA A 107 -7.80 7.54 16.77
C ALA A 107 -7.15 6.14 16.61
N GLY A 108 -6.74 5.74 15.40
CA GLY A 108 -6.18 4.43 15.14
C GLY A 108 -7.24 3.32 15.03
N ARG A 109 -8.48 3.64 14.66
CA ARG A 109 -9.58 2.69 14.53
C ARG A 109 -10.01 2.56 13.06
N TYR A 110 -10.10 1.32 12.56
CA TYR A 110 -10.70 1.03 11.25
C TYR A 110 -12.22 0.98 11.34
N ALA A 111 -12.90 1.46 10.30
CA ALA A 111 -14.35 1.28 10.14
C ALA A 111 -14.65 -0.12 9.58
N HIS A 112 -14.16 -1.15 10.27
CA HIS A 112 -14.30 -2.56 9.90
C HIS A 112 -14.77 -3.38 11.10
N GLU A 113 -15.66 -4.35 10.86
CA GLU A 113 -16.27 -5.15 11.93
C GLU A 113 -15.31 -6.06 12.68
N VAL A 114 -14.17 -6.44 12.04
CA VAL A 114 -13.12 -7.26 12.66
C VAL A 114 -12.19 -6.45 13.56
N ASP A 115 -12.13 -5.11 13.39
CA ASP A 115 -11.32 -4.28 14.26
C ASP A 115 -12.00 -4.11 15.64
N ASP A 116 -11.39 -4.70 16.66
CA ASP A 116 -11.85 -4.68 18.05
C ASP A 116 -11.06 -3.70 18.94
N HIS A 117 -10.23 -2.81 18.34
CA HIS A 117 -9.51 -1.80 19.10
C HIS A 117 -10.46 -0.88 19.87
N ASP A 118 -10.19 -0.69 21.16
CA ASP A 118 -10.98 0.17 22.05
C ASP A 118 -10.66 1.67 21.84
N ALA A 119 -10.88 2.13 20.61
CA ALA A 119 -10.81 3.53 20.21
C ALA A 119 -12.11 3.93 19.53
N PRO A 120 -12.52 5.20 19.55
CA PRO A 120 -13.78 5.64 18.98
C PRO A 120 -13.77 5.51 17.46
N LEU A 121 -14.88 5.03 16.90
CA LEU A 121 -15.17 5.18 15.48
C LEU A 121 -15.51 6.64 15.18
N ASP A 122 -15.10 7.11 14.01
CA ASP A 122 -15.54 8.40 13.49
C ASP A 122 -16.72 8.17 12.54
N PRO A 123 -17.93 8.68 12.85
CA PRO A 123 -19.11 8.48 12.01
C PRO A 123 -19.02 9.20 10.66
N ASN A 124 -18.06 10.10 10.50
CA ASN A 124 -17.82 10.88 9.29
C ASN A 124 -16.58 10.43 8.49
N PHE A 125 -16.04 9.25 8.81
CA PHE A 125 -14.84 8.74 8.14
C PHE A 125 -14.91 7.24 7.93
N SER A 126 -14.99 6.81 6.67
CA SER A 126 -14.95 5.39 6.29
C SER A 126 -13.52 4.86 6.06
N GLY A 127 -12.56 5.75 5.82
CA GLY A 127 -11.16 5.42 5.70
C GLY A 127 -10.74 4.77 4.38
N ALA A 128 -11.61 4.68 3.37
CA ALA A 128 -11.31 4.08 2.07
C ALA A 128 -11.56 5.08 0.93
N GLY A 129 -10.67 5.09 -0.07
CA GLY A 129 -10.78 5.96 -1.23
C GLY A 129 -10.06 5.38 -2.44
N ARG A 130 -10.33 5.94 -3.61
CA ARG A 130 -9.69 5.53 -4.87
C ARG A 130 -9.66 6.66 -5.88
N CYS A 131 -8.69 6.60 -6.78
CA CYS A 131 -8.61 7.49 -7.94
C CYS A 131 -7.91 6.81 -9.11
N LEU A 132 -7.98 7.45 -10.28
CA LEU A 132 -7.13 7.08 -11.42
C LEU A 132 -5.97 8.07 -11.52
N THR A 133 -4.80 7.57 -11.95
CA THR A 133 -3.67 8.45 -12.26
C THR A 133 -3.95 9.27 -13.52
N ASP A 134 -3.48 10.52 -13.53
CA ASP A 134 -3.54 11.42 -14.68
C ASP A 134 -2.52 11.08 -15.79
N ASP A 135 -2.42 11.93 -16.82
CA ASP A 135 -1.51 11.75 -17.95
C ASP A 135 -0.03 11.75 -17.55
N GLU A 136 0.33 12.38 -16.44
CA GLU A 136 1.65 12.42 -15.84
C GLU A 136 1.84 11.37 -14.74
N GLY A 137 0.92 10.41 -14.62
CA GLY A 137 0.93 9.36 -13.63
C GLY A 137 0.63 9.82 -12.21
N ARG A 138 0.12 11.04 -12.01
CA ARG A 138 -0.13 11.60 -10.69
C ARG A 138 -1.43 11.09 -10.11
N TYR A 139 -1.43 10.86 -8.81
CA TYR A 139 -2.60 10.64 -7.97
C TYR A 139 -2.69 11.71 -6.89
N ARG A 140 -3.89 11.94 -6.37
CA ARG A 140 -4.12 12.88 -5.26
C ARG A 140 -5.30 12.42 -4.42
N PHE A 141 -5.09 12.40 -3.10
CA PHE A 141 -6.13 12.17 -2.11
C PHE A 141 -6.19 13.34 -1.11
N VAL A 142 -7.38 13.58 -0.59
CA VAL A 142 -7.59 14.38 0.62
C VAL A 142 -8.12 13.45 1.69
N THR A 143 -7.44 13.40 2.85
CA THR A 143 -7.80 12.48 3.92
C THR A 143 -7.42 13.04 5.30
N ILE A 144 -7.56 12.22 6.33
CA ILE A 144 -7.11 12.52 7.70
C ILE A 144 -5.85 11.71 7.97
N LYS A 145 -4.88 12.29 8.65
CA LYS A 145 -3.70 11.54 9.11
C LYS A 145 -4.13 10.42 10.05
N PRO A 146 -3.86 9.14 9.72
CA PRO A 146 -4.25 8.02 10.56
C PRO A 146 -3.52 8.02 11.90
N GLY A 147 -4.15 7.52 12.95
CA GLY A 147 -3.50 7.24 14.22
C GLY A 147 -2.74 5.90 14.20
N ALA A 148 -1.78 5.77 15.10
CA ALA A 148 -1.18 4.48 15.43
C ALA A 148 -2.21 3.59 16.12
N TYR A 149 -2.06 2.26 15.99
CA TYR A 149 -3.00 1.32 16.60
C TYR A 149 -2.30 0.06 17.13
N PRO A 150 -2.84 -0.58 18.20
CA PRO A 150 -2.36 -1.86 18.66
C PRO A 150 -2.82 -2.98 17.73
N TRP A 151 -2.01 -4.03 17.60
CA TRP A 151 -2.36 -5.23 16.85
C TRP A 151 -1.88 -6.50 17.57
N LYS A 152 -2.41 -7.66 17.16
CA LYS A 152 -2.24 -8.92 17.91
C LYS A 152 -0.98 -9.71 17.55
N ASN A 153 0.07 -9.08 17.05
CA ASN A 153 1.33 -9.77 16.70
C ASN A 153 2.06 -10.31 17.94
N HIS A 154 2.11 -9.51 19.00
CA HIS A 154 2.61 -9.87 20.33
C HIS A 154 1.99 -8.95 21.40
N ALA A 155 2.25 -9.22 22.68
CA ALA A 155 1.80 -8.35 23.75
C ALA A 155 2.41 -6.94 23.59
N ASN A 156 1.58 -5.91 23.63
CA ASN A 156 1.96 -4.51 23.45
C ASN A 156 2.59 -4.19 22.07
N ALA A 157 2.17 -4.91 21.02
CA ALA A 157 2.52 -4.55 19.65
C ALA A 157 1.70 -3.35 19.18
N TRP A 158 2.39 -2.34 18.62
CA TRP A 158 1.78 -1.15 18.04
C TRP A 158 2.30 -0.94 16.62
N ARG A 159 1.39 -0.54 15.72
CA ARG A 159 1.73 -0.16 14.37
C ARG A 159 1.93 1.35 14.27
N PRO A 160 2.96 1.84 13.55
CA PRO A 160 3.12 3.25 13.23
C PRO A 160 1.95 3.77 12.38
N ASN A 161 1.82 5.09 12.29
CA ASN A 161 0.86 5.72 11.40
C ASN A 161 1.15 5.32 9.95
N HIS A 162 0.18 4.75 9.25
CA HIS A 162 0.34 4.31 7.86
C HIS A 162 -0.96 4.32 7.08
N ILE A 163 -0.84 4.34 5.77
CA ILE A 163 -1.95 4.21 4.83
C ILE A 163 -1.64 3.04 3.92
N HIS A 164 -2.56 2.11 3.77
CA HIS A 164 -2.45 1.02 2.81
C HIS A 164 -2.76 1.51 1.40
N PHE A 165 -2.04 0.95 0.44
CA PHE A 165 -2.22 1.21 -0.97
C PHE A 165 -2.38 -0.09 -1.75
N SER A 166 -3.30 -0.09 -2.70
CA SER A 166 -3.42 -1.09 -3.75
C SER A 166 -3.32 -0.37 -5.09
N VAL A 167 -2.29 -0.67 -5.85
CA VAL A 167 -2.01 -0.01 -7.13
C VAL A 167 -1.99 -1.05 -8.23
N PHE A 168 -2.77 -0.85 -9.27
CA PHE A 168 -2.78 -1.72 -10.44
C PHE A 168 -1.83 -1.17 -11.49
N GLY A 169 -1.01 -2.05 -12.07
CA GLY A 169 -0.10 -1.73 -13.16
C GLY A 169 -0.72 -1.95 -14.54
N ARG A 170 0.15 -1.98 -15.57
CA ARG A 170 -0.27 -2.18 -16.97
C ARG A 170 -0.74 -3.59 -17.28
N ALA A 171 -0.25 -4.57 -16.54
CA ALA A 171 -0.61 -5.97 -16.69
C ALA A 171 -1.45 -6.43 -15.49
N LEU A 172 -2.30 -7.43 -15.68
CA LEU A 172 -3.12 -8.00 -14.62
C LEU A 172 -2.27 -8.51 -13.43
N THR A 173 -1.06 -8.98 -13.73
CA THR A 173 -0.09 -9.46 -12.73
C THR A 173 0.70 -8.34 -12.04
N GLU A 174 0.59 -7.10 -12.52
CA GLU A 174 1.24 -5.95 -11.90
C GLU A 174 0.31 -5.30 -10.89
N ARG A 175 0.14 -5.93 -9.75
CA ARG A 175 -0.56 -5.33 -8.62
C ARG A 175 0.39 -5.19 -7.44
N LEU A 176 0.55 -3.97 -6.96
CA LEU A 176 1.28 -3.67 -5.74
C LEU A 176 0.29 -3.45 -4.61
N VAL A 177 0.40 -4.25 -3.54
CA VAL A 177 -0.23 -3.97 -2.26
C VAL A 177 0.89 -3.61 -1.29
N THR A 178 0.80 -2.45 -0.67
CA THR A 178 1.88 -1.91 0.15
C THR A 178 1.36 -0.91 1.17
N GLN A 179 2.24 -0.38 2.00
CA GLN A 179 1.92 0.63 3.00
C GLN A 179 2.82 1.86 2.82
N MET A 180 2.21 3.04 2.93
CA MET A 180 2.93 4.30 3.04
C MET A 180 3.00 4.71 4.52
N TYR A 181 4.19 5.11 4.96
CA TYR A 181 4.45 5.56 6.32
C TYR A 181 4.75 7.07 6.37
N PHE A 182 4.65 7.64 7.57
CA PHE A 182 4.95 9.05 7.81
C PHE A 182 6.36 9.23 8.35
N PRO A 183 7.08 10.30 7.97
CA PRO A 183 8.46 10.51 8.40
C PRO A 183 8.56 10.71 9.92
N GLY A 184 9.61 10.14 10.52
CA GLY A 184 9.96 10.37 11.94
C GLY A 184 9.07 9.65 12.95
N ASP A 185 8.28 8.65 12.54
CA ASP A 185 7.44 7.89 13.46
C ASP A 185 8.32 7.09 14.45
N PRO A 186 8.13 7.26 15.78
CA PRO A 186 8.92 6.59 16.80
C PRO A 186 8.69 5.07 16.86
N LEU A 187 7.65 4.56 16.22
CA LEU A 187 7.31 3.13 16.22
C LEU A 187 8.05 2.33 15.12
N PHE A 188 8.74 2.98 14.18
CA PHE A 188 9.49 2.27 13.13
C PHE A 188 10.40 1.16 13.65
N PRO A 189 11.20 1.35 14.71
CA PRO A 189 12.07 0.28 15.21
C PRO A 189 11.31 -0.94 15.76
N PHE A 190 10.03 -0.80 16.03
CA PHE A 190 9.18 -1.80 16.67
C PHE A 190 8.14 -2.42 15.72
N ASP A 191 8.03 -1.92 14.48
CA ASP A 191 7.11 -2.49 13.50
C ASP A 191 7.76 -3.63 12.72
N PRO A 192 7.40 -4.89 12.97
CA PRO A 192 8.01 -6.03 12.28
C PRO A 192 7.65 -6.08 10.79
N ILE A 193 6.54 -5.45 10.35
CA ILE A 193 6.19 -5.36 8.93
C ILE A 193 7.18 -4.44 8.22
N PHE A 194 7.39 -3.22 8.71
CA PHE A 194 8.37 -2.29 8.17
C PHE A 194 9.80 -2.89 8.18
N ASN A 195 10.18 -3.54 9.29
CA ASN A 195 11.52 -4.12 9.46
C ASN A 195 11.72 -5.47 8.76
N SER A 196 10.65 -6.10 8.24
CA SER A 196 10.77 -7.33 7.45
C SER A 196 11.48 -7.11 6.10
N ILE A 197 11.50 -5.88 5.62
CA ILE A 197 12.21 -5.49 4.39
C ILE A 197 13.70 -5.36 4.71
N PRO A 198 14.58 -6.22 4.14
CA PRO A 198 15.99 -6.28 4.56
C PRO A 198 16.77 -5.02 4.16
N ASP A 199 16.50 -4.47 2.97
CA ASP A 199 17.18 -3.31 2.42
C ASP A 199 16.66 -2.02 3.04
N GLU A 200 17.54 -1.27 3.71
CA GLU A 200 17.17 0.02 4.32
C GLU A 200 16.71 1.05 3.28
N GLN A 201 17.33 1.09 2.10
CA GLN A 201 16.89 2.00 1.05
C GLN A 201 15.50 1.64 0.53
N ALA A 202 15.19 0.35 0.46
CA ALA A 202 13.85 -0.12 0.13
C ALA A 202 12.83 0.31 1.20
N ARG A 203 13.15 0.16 2.49
CA ARG A 203 12.28 0.66 3.58
C ARG A 203 12.02 2.16 3.47
N GLN A 204 13.04 2.95 3.14
CA GLN A 204 12.90 4.41 3.00
C GLN A 204 11.96 4.79 1.83
N ARG A 205 11.83 3.95 0.81
CA ARG A 205 10.86 4.16 -0.28
C ARG A 205 9.40 4.04 0.17
N LEU A 206 9.14 3.46 1.33
CA LEU A 206 7.81 3.41 1.92
C LEU A 206 7.45 4.67 2.73
N VAL A 207 8.43 5.56 2.99
CA VAL A 207 8.22 6.73 3.83
C VAL A 207 7.91 7.94 2.96
N SER A 208 6.75 8.55 3.19
CA SER A 208 6.35 9.80 2.52
C SER A 208 7.23 10.97 2.94
N GLN A 209 7.17 12.05 2.20
CA GLN A 209 7.87 13.30 2.49
C GLN A 209 6.86 14.42 2.73
N PHE A 210 7.07 15.21 3.77
CA PHE A 210 6.33 16.45 3.94
C PHE A 210 6.65 17.40 2.77
N GLU A 211 5.60 17.96 2.16
CA GLU A 211 5.72 18.82 0.99
C GLU A 211 4.97 20.12 1.20
N LEU A 212 5.73 21.20 1.40
CA LEU A 212 5.15 22.51 1.68
C LEU A 212 4.31 23.04 0.50
N GLU A 213 4.69 22.72 -0.73
CA GLU A 213 3.95 23.15 -1.93
C GLU A 213 2.58 22.48 -2.07
N LEU A 214 2.38 21.31 -1.44
CA LEU A 214 1.09 20.63 -1.38
C LEU A 214 0.27 21.04 -0.15
N THR A 215 0.90 21.74 0.81
CA THR A 215 0.23 22.18 2.04
C THR A 215 -0.71 23.34 1.73
N GLU A 216 -1.97 23.20 2.13
CA GLU A 216 -2.98 24.25 2.01
C GLU A 216 -3.05 25.02 3.34
N PRO A 217 -2.72 26.34 3.35
CA PRO A 217 -2.66 27.12 4.57
C PRO A 217 -3.94 27.02 5.40
N ASP A 218 -3.79 26.87 6.69
CA ASP A 218 -4.89 26.78 7.69
C ASP A 218 -5.88 25.64 7.48
N TRP A 219 -5.59 24.70 6.51
CA TRP A 219 -6.55 23.66 6.16
C TRP A 219 -5.98 22.23 6.14
N ALA A 220 -4.87 21.95 5.45
CA ALA A 220 -4.32 20.60 5.33
C ALA A 220 -2.81 20.58 5.12
N LEU A 221 -2.11 19.63 5.74
CA LEU A 221 -0.69 19.39 5.50
C LEU A 221 -0.47 18.56 4.24
N GLY A 222 0.55 18.92 3.45
CA GLY A 222 0.91 18.23 2.21
C GLY A 222 1.93 17.12 2.43
N PHE A 223 1.70 15.96 1.84
CA PHE A 223 2.66 14.85 1.79
C PHE A 223 2.81 14.35 0.36
N ARG A 224 4.05 14.04 -0.02
CA ARG A 224 4.39 13.45 -1.32
C ARG A 224 4.90 12.03 -1.14
N TRP A 225 4.43 11.14 -2.01
CA TRP A 225 4.93 9.78 -2.06
C TRP A 225 4.83 9.20 -3.47
N ASP A 226 5.96 8.96 -4.13
CA ASP A 226 6.00 8.35 -5.46
C ASP A 226 6.10 6.82 -5.33
N ILE A 227 5.41 6.10 -6.22
CA ILE A 227 5.30 4.64 -6.24
C ILE A 227 5.94 4.12 -7.52
N VAL A 228 6.85 3.16 -7.41
CA VAL A 228 7.51 2.52 -8.56
C VAL A 228 7.08 1.06 -8.64
N LEU A 229 6.48 0.68 -9.77
CA LEU A 229 6.06 -0.69 -10.02
C LEU A 229 7.17 -1.49 -10.73
N GLY A 230 7.75 -2.43 -10.00
CA GLY A 230 8.78 -3.35 -10.52
C GLY A 230 10.18 -2.74 -10.69
N GLY A 231 11.15 -3.62 -10.94
CA GLY A 231 12.56 -3.22 -11.08
C GLY A 231 13.31 -3.10 -9.75
N ARG A 232 14.57 -2.69 -9.82
CA ARG A 232 15.46 -2.59 -8.64
C ARG A 232 14.99 -1.51 -7.64
N GLU A 233 14.44 -0.42 -8.16
CA GLU A 233 13.96 0.72 -7.37
C GLU A 233 12.46 0.59 -7.05
N ALA A 234 11.90 -0.61 -7.16
CA ALA A 234 10.48 -0.84 -6.87
C ALA A 234 10.13 -0.45 -5.43
N THR A 235 8.93 0.06 -5.26
CA THR A 235 8.30 0.18 -3.95
C THR A 235 8.05 -1.23 -3.42
N PRO A 236 8.50 -1.57 -2.20
CA PRO A 236 8.34 -2.90 -1.64
C PRO A 236 6.88 -3.31 -1.50
N LEU A 237 6.61 -4.60 -1.71
CA LEU A 237 5.32 -5.21 -1.40
C LEU A 237 5.10 -5.27 0.12
N GLU A 238 3.86 -5.12 0.53
CA GLU A 238 3.38 -5.73 1.76
C GLU A 238 2.83 -7.11 1.38
N GLU A 239 3.20 -8.17 2.09
CA GLU A 239 2.54 -9.44 1.87
C GLU A 239 1.05 -9.32 2.21
N PRO A 240 0.14 -9.85 1.36
CA PRO A 240 -1.28 -9.77 1.63
C PRO A 240 -1.59 -10.41 2.98
N HIS A 241 -2.21 -9.65 3.86
CA HIS A 241 -2.90 -10.21 5.01
C HIS A 241 -4.12 -10.95 4.47
N ASP A 242 -4.14 -12.27 4.64
CA ASP A 242 -5.41 -13.00 4.66
C ASP A 242 -6.06 -12.66 6.01
N ASP A 243 -6.99 -11.71 6.02
CA ASP A 243 -7.88 -11.42 7.13
C ASP A 243 -8.86 -12.58 7.37
#